data_6c897a80ff0a50d6a6a10185134f2e13
#
_entry.id   6c897a80ff0a50d6a6a10185134f2e13
#
_cell.length_a   1.000
_cell.length_b   1.000
_cell.length_c   1.000
_cell.angle_alpha   90.00
_cell.angle_beta   90.00
_cell.angle_gamma   90.00
#
_symmetry.space_group_name_H-M   'P 1'
#
loop_
_entity.id
_entity.type
_entity.pdbx_description
1 polymer ?
#
loop_
_entity_poly.entity_id
_entity_poly.type
_entity_poly.pdbx_seq_one_letter_code
_entity_poly.pdbx_strand_id
1 'polypeptide(L)'
;MNIAKKFPYRPLTLGLLILGFSAIVIGRVQAGGSHFYPPVTHVIVKEECGSCHLAFAPSMLPASSWQRMMGDLKNHFGDDASLDANVTKQITDYLVANAADKGGLRYSDKLLRGVSTTNAPLRITELPKWIKEHRKVPDWEWKHKDVRTRAN
;
A
#
# COMPACT_ATOMS: atom_id res chain seq x y z
N MET A 1 46.33 -14.37 70.51
CA MET A 1 46.83 -13.96 69.18
C MET A 1 45.73 -14.21 68.16
N ASN A 2 44.88 -13.18 67.94
CA ASN A 2 43.66 -13.32 67.13
C ASN A 2 43.89 -12.73 65.76
N ILE A 3 43.73 -13.56 64.72
CA ILE A 3 43.75 -13.07 63.36
C ILE A 3 42.33 -13.18 62.82
N ALA A 4 41.67 -12.03 62.77
CA ALA A 4 40.37 -11.88 62.09
C ALA A 4 40.55 -11.82 60.59
N LYS A 5 40.00 -12.79 59.86
CA LYS A 5 39.91 -12.81 58.41
C LYS A 5 38.76 -11.94 57.95
N LYS A 6 39.05 -10.86 57.24
CA LYS A 6 38.06 -10.07 56.52
C LYS A 6 37.64 -10.78 55.22
N PHE A 7 36.37 -11.03 55.06
CA PHE A 7 35.76 -11.43 53.79
C PHE A 7 35.33 -10.19 53.01
N PRO A 8 35.68 -10.06 51.75
CA PRO A 8 35.15 -8.99 50.89
C PRO A 8 33.89 -9.47 50.18
N TYR A 9 32.79 -8.88 50.53
CA TYR A 9 31.52 -9.05 49.80
C TYR A 9 31.49 -8.17 48.57
N ARG A 10 31.46 -8.77 47.39
CA ARG A 10 31.02 -8.06 46.15
C ARG A 10 30.63 -9.05 45.05
N PRO A 11 29.36 -9.52 45.05
CA PRO A 11 28.81 -9.91 43.73
C PRO A 11 27.44 -9.30 43.41
N LEU A 12 26.90 -8.33 44.16
CA LEU A 12 25.56 -7.80 43.88
C LEU A 12 25.52 -6.70 42.81
N THR A 13 26.62 -6.03 42.50
CA THR A 13 26.64 -4.91 41.54
C THR A 13 26.79 -5.33 40.11
N LEU A 14 27.31 -6.53 39.84
CA LEU A 14 27.53 -7.01 38.46
C LEU A 14 26.23 -7.52 37.80
N GLY A 15 25.31 -8.06 38.61
CA GLY A 15 24.02 -8.56 38.11
C GLY A 15 23.04 -7.47 37.64
N LEU A 16 23.09 -6.30 38.26
CA LEU A 16 22.22 -5.16 37.88
C LEU A 16 22.62 -4.47 36.56
N LEU A 17 23.89 -4.50 36.22
CA LEU A 17 24.38 -3.93 34.95
C LEU A 17 24.03 -4.79 33.74
N ILE A 18 23.93 -6.10 33.90
CA ILE A 18 23.56 -7.02 32.81
C ILE A 18 22.06 -6.94 32.50
N LEU A 19 21.22 -6.75 33.51
CA LEU A 19 19.76 -6.59 33.32
C LEU A 19 19.41 -5.22 32.69
N GLY A 20 20.19 -4.17 32.95
CA GLY A 20 20.00 -2.86 32.35
C GLY A 20 20.35 -2.81 30.87
N PHE A 21 21.31 -3.61 30.42
CA PHE A 21 21.75 -3.63 29.02
C PHE A 21 20.82 -4.43 28.10
N SER A 22 20.14 -5.44 28.66
CA SER A 22 19.16 -6.27 27.90
C SER A 22 17.86 -5.52 27.58
N ALA A 23 17.52 -4.47 28.32
CA ALA A 23 16.30 -3.69 28.09
C ALA A 23 16.43 -2.67 26.95
N ILE A 24 17.64 -2.34 26.51
CA ILE A 24 17.90 -1.30 25.49
C ILE A 24 17.89 -1.88 24.05
N VAL A 25 18.00 -3.19 23.88
CA VAL A 25 18.10 -3.86 22.57
C VAL A 25 16.75 -4.31 21.99
N ILE A 26 15.64 -4.08 22.69
CA ILE A 26 14.31 -4.15 22.05
C ILE A 26 14.05 -2.82 21.33
N GLY A 27 15.02 -2.39 20.53
CA GLY A 27 14.83 -1.40 19.48
C GLY A 27 13.82 -1.98 18.53
N ARG A 28 12.69 -1.31 18.42
CA ARG A 28 11.62 -1.61 17.46
C ARG A 28 12.25 -1.86 16.10
N VAL A 29 12.33 -3.11 15.68
CA VAL A 29 12.47 -3.45 14.27
C VAL A 29 11.18 -2.98 13.62
N GLN A 30 11.15 -1.71 13.29
CA GLN A 30 10.12 -1.13 12.46
C GLN A 30 10.46 -1.63 11.06
N ALA A 31 9.95 -2.82 10.72
CA ALA A 31 9.98 -3.31 9.36
C ALA A 31 9.52 -2.20 8.44
N GLY A 32 10.28 -1.98 7.38
CA GLY A 32 10.24 -0.83 6.47
C GLY A 32 8.86 -0.26 6.22
N GLY A 33 8.78 1.08 6.12
CA GLY A 33 7.54 1.84 6.09
C GLY A 33 6.48 1.15 5.25
N SER A 34 5.39 0.79 5.89
CA SER A 34 4.24 0.18 5.24
C SER A 34 3.75 1.09 4.12
N HIS A 35 3.95 0.67 2.89
CA HIS A 35 3.29 1.27 1.73
C HIS A 35 1.82 0.86 1.80
N PHE A 36 1.09 1.50 2.70
CA PHE A 36 -0.28 1.12 2.98
C PHE A 36 -1.22 2.01 2.16
N TYR A 37 -1.99 1.37 1.31
CA TYR A 37 -3.16 1.97 0.69
C TYR A 37 -4.36 1.65 1.57
N PRO A 38 -5.14 2.67 2.02
CA PRO A 38 -6.36 2.42 2.77
C PRO A 38 -7.27 1.48 1.97
N PRO A 39 -7.82 0.44 2.62
CA PRO A 39 -8.72 -0.48 1.93
C PRO A 39 -9.98 0.25 1.48
N VAL A 40 -10.61 -0.26 0.43
CA VAL A 40 -11.94 0.20 0.03
C VAL A 40 -12.93 -0.05 1.18
N THR A 41 -13.60 0.99 1.65
CA THR A 41 -14.59 0.90 2.73
C THR A 41 -16.03 0.96 2.23
N HIS A 42 -16.26 1.57 1.06
CA HIS A 42 -17.59 1.72 0.47
C HIS A 42 -18.14 0.37 -0.02
N VAL A 43 -19.30 -0.04 0.50
CA VAL A 43 -19.87 -1.37 0.26
C VAL A 43 -20.13 -1.59 -1.23
N ILE A 44 -20.81 -0.66 -1.89
CA ILE A 44 -21.14 -0.77 -3.32
C ILE A 44 -19.87 -0.91 -4.18
N VAL A 45 -18.80 -0.18 -3.87
CA VAL A 45 -17.52 -0.31 -4.60
C VAL A 45 -16.92 -1.71 -4.42
N LYS A 46 -17.01 -2.27 -3.21
CA LYS A 46 -16.53 -3.64 -2.97
C LYS A 46 -17.33 -4.67 -3.76
N GLU A 47 -18.63 -4.52 -3.80
CA GLU A 47 -19.54 -5.44 -4.47
C GLU A 47 -19.38 -5.35 -5.99
N GLU A 48 -19.51 -4.17 -6.56
CA GLU A 48 -19.51 -4.00 -8.01
C GLU A 48 -18.11 -4.21 -8.63
N CYS A 49 -17.08 -3.50 -8.11
CA CYS A 49 -15.73 -3.67 -8.63
C CYS A 49 -15.10 -5.00 -8.21
N GLY A 50 -15.50 -5.55 -7.06
CA GLY A 50 -15.00 -6.81 -6.52
C GLY A 50 -15.58 -8.05 -7.18
N SER A 51 -16.60 -7.94 -8.01
CA SER A 51 -17.27 -9.07 -8.66
C SER A 51 -16.39 -9.78 -9.71
N CYS A 52 -15.46 -9.05 -10.35
CA CYS A 52 -14.59 -9.58 -11.40
C CYS A 52 -13.11 -9.60 -10.99
N HIS A 53 -12.65 -8.63 -10.21
CA HIS A 53 -11.27 -8.53 -9.74
C HIS A 53 -11.20 -7.83 -8.38
N LEU A 54 -10.00 -7.71 -7.82
CA LEU A 54 -9.80 -6.96 -6.57
C LEU A 54 -10.26 -5.50 -6.74
N ALA A 55 -11.14 -5.03 -5.84
CA ALA A 55 -11.49 -3.63 -5.76
C ALA A 55 -10.26 -2.81 -5.33
N PHE A 56 -9.65 -2.08 -6.27
CA PHE A 56 -8.44 -1.30 -6.02
C PHE A 56 -8.70 -0.10 -5.11
N ALA A 57 -7.73 0.20 -4.25
CA ALA A 57 -7.81 1.36 -3.38
C ALA A 57 -7.86 2.66 -4.22
N PRO A 58 -8.79 3.60 -3.94
CA PRO A 58 -8.90 4.85 -4.70
C PRO A 58 -7.61 5.66 -4.76
N SER A 59 -6.81 5.59 -3.69
CA SER A 59 -5.51 6.27 -3.57
C SER A 59 -4.40 5.71 -4.48
N MET A 60 -4.70 4.74 -5.34
CA MET A 60 -3.76 4.18 -6.32
C MET A 60 -3.77 4.92 -7.66
N LEU A 61 -4.80 5.71 -7.96
CA LEU A 61 -4.91 6.51 -9.18
C LEU A 61 -5.35 7.94 -8.86
N PRO A 62 -5.02 8.93 -9.72
CA PRO A 62 -5.53 10.28 -9.57
C PRO A 62 -7.02 10.37 -9.91
N ALA A 63 -7.69 11.41 -9.42
CA ALA A 63 -9.11 11.63 -9.63
C ALA A 63 -9.50 11.65 -11.12
N SER A 64 -8.66 12.24 -11.98
CA SER A 64 -8.89 12.28 -13.43
C SER A 64 -8.91 10.90 -14.09
N SER A 65 -8.10 9.95 -13.60
CA SER A 65 -8.13 8.56 -14.07
C SER A 65 -9.44 7.88 -13.68
N TRP A 66 -9.87 8.06 -12.43
CA TRP A 66 -11.14 7.50 -11.96
C TRP A 66 -12.33 8.08 -12.72
N GLN A 67 -12.38 9.40 -12.94
CA GLN A 67 -13.44 10.04 -13.71
C GLN A 67 -13.53 9.49 -15.13
N ARG A 68 -12.39 9.36 -15.82
CA ARG A 68 -12.35 8.82 -17.18
C ARG A 68 -12.77 7.36 -17.23
N MET A 69 -12.29 6.54 -16.30
CA MET A 69 -12.65 5.12 -16.21
C MET A 69 -14.15 4.95 -15.94
N MET A 70 -14.69 5.67 -14.98
CA MET A 70 -16.11 5.59 -14.62
C MET A 70 -17.03 6.22 -15.70
N GLY A 71 -16.48 7.08 -16.56
CA GLY A 71 -17.20 7.68 -17.69
C GLY A 71 -17.36 6.75 -18.90
N ASP A 72 -16.62 5.63 -18.93
CA ASP A 72 -16.66 4.68 -20.05
C ASP A 72 -16.56 3.22 -19.56
N LEU A 73 -17.43 2.85 -18.63
CA LEU A 73 -17.50 1.47 -18.10
C LEU A 73 -17.91 0.45 -19.15
N LYS A 74 -18.58 0.88 -20.23
CA LYS A 74 -18.91 0.00 -21.35
C LYS A 74 -17.65 -0.54 -22.06
N ASN A 75 -16.54 0.20 -22.01
CA ASN A 75 -15.26 -0.21 -22.58
C ASN A 75 -14.20 -0.40 -21.48
N HIS A 76 -14.56 -1.06 -20.40
CA HIS A 76 -13.66 -1.31 -19.28
C HIS A 76 -12.58 -2.33 -19.65
N PHE A 77 -11.54 -1.86 -20.32
CA PHE A 77 -10.38 -2.66 -20.75
C PHE A 77 -10.71 -3.88 -21.62
N GLY A 78 -11.80 -3.84 -22.35
CA GLY A 78 -12.26 -4.89 -23.23
C GLY A 78 -13.53 -5.60 -22.77
N ASP A 79 -13.98 -5.34 -21.56
CA ASP A 79 -15.21 -5.88 -20.97
C ASP A 79 -16.27 -4.78 -20.80
N ASP A 80 -17.54 -5.15 -20.86
CA ASP A 80 -18.65 -4.28 -20.49
C ASP A 80 -18.93 -4.40 -18.98
N ALA A 81 -18.50 -3.38 -18.23
CA ALA A 81 -18.72 -3.24 -16.80
C ALA A 81 -19.79 -2.15 -16.48
N SER A 82 -20.73 -1.93 -17.40
CA SER A 82 -21.80 -0.94 -17.25
C SER A 82 -22.61 -1.17 -15.98
N LEU A 83 -22.91 -0.09 -15.28
CA LEU A 83 -23.74 -0.09 -14.07
C LEU A 83 -24.91 0.89 -14.23
N ASP A 84 -25.87 0.79 -13.32
CA ASP A 84 -26.92 1.81 -13.20
C ASP A 84 -26.32 3.20 -12.98
N ALA A 85 -26.95 4.23 -13.54
CA ALA A 85 -26.42 5.61 -13.50
C ALA A 85 -26.23 6.14 -12.09
N ASN A 86 -27.14 5.79 -11.15
CA ASN A 86 -27.03 6.22 -9.75
C ASN A 86 -25.89 5.49 -9.05
N VAL A 87 -25.72 4.19 -9.30
CA VAL A 87 -24.61 3.39 -8.78
C VAL A 87 -23.28 3.90 -9.32
N THR A 88 -23.19 4.14 -10.64
CA THR A 88 -22.02 4.74 -11.29
C THR A 88 -21.62 6.05 -10.63
N LYS A 89 -22.60 6.93 -10.37
CA LYS A 89 -22.35 8.21 -9.70
C LYS A 89 -21.80 8.03 -8.28
N GLN A 90 -22.40 7.17 -7.47
CA GLN A 90 -21.97 6.92 -6.10
C GLN A 90 -20.52 6.38 -6.05
N ILE A 91 -20.20 5.43 -6.92
CA ILE A 91 -18.86 4.88 -7.04
C ILE A 91 -17.87 5.96 -7.48
N THR A 92 -18.21 6.73 -8.51
CA THR A 92 -17.37 7.82 -9.01
C THR A 92 -17.06 8.83 -7.92
N ASP A 93 -18.07 9.29 -7.20
CA ASP A 93 -17.93 10.26 -6.11
C ASP A 93 -16.96 9.74 -5.03
N TYR A 94 -17.11 8.47 -4.62
CA TYR A 94 -16.23 7.85 -3.64
C TYR A 94 -14.79 7.73 -4.14
N LEU A 95 -14.57 7.24 -5.37
CA LEU A 95 -13.25 7.05 -5.95
C LEU A 95 -12.52 8.39 -6.10
N VAL A 96 -13.21 9.40 -6.61
CA VAL A 96 -12.67 10.76 -6.80
C VAL A 96 -12.34 11.43 -5.49
N ALA A 97 -13.22 11.34 -4.47
CA ALA A 97 -12.99 11.93 -3.16
C ALA A 97 -11.79 11.33 -2.43
N ASN A 98 -11.45 10.06 -2.68
CA ASN A 98 -10.37 9.33 -2.04
C ASN A 98 -9.18 9.05 -2.98
N ALA A 99 -9.10 9.73 -4.12
CA ALA A 99 -8.07 9.55 -5.13
C ALA A 99 -6.67 9.93 -4.62
N ALA A 100 -5.63 9.44 -5.31
CA ALA A 100 -4.23 9.65 -4.94
C ALA A 100 -3.82 11.13 -4.82
N ASP A 101 -4.42 12.01 -5.63
CA ASP A 101 -4.18 13.46 -5.66
C ASP A 101 -5.04 14.27 -4.67
N LYS A 102 -5.85 13.61 -3.84
CA LYS A 102 -6.60 14.29 -2.77
C LYS A 102 -5.79 14.51 -1.49
N GLY A 103 -4.56 14.03 -1.47
CA GLY A 103 -3.59 14.30 -0.40
C GLY A 103 -3.67 13.36 0.79
N GLY A 104 -2.72 13.55 1.72
CA GLY A 104 -2.69 12.85 3.01
C GLY A 104 -1.92 11.53 3.02
N LEU A 105 -1.63 10.93 1.88
CA LEU A 105 -0.87 9.67 1.82
C LEU A 105 0.48 9.89 1.15
N ARG A 106 1.54 9.87 1.94
CA ARG A 106 2.93 10.04 1.49
C ARG A 106 3.32 9.13 0.31
N TYR A 107 2.70 7.95 0.21
CA TYR A 107 2.98 7.03 -0.87
C TYR A 107 2.26 7.43 -2.16
N SER A 108 1.07 7.96 -2.09
CA SER A 108 0.33 8.48 -3.26
C SER A 108 1.07 9.62 -3.94
N ASP A 109 1.68 10.54 -3.18
CA ASP A 109 2.53 11.59 -3.74
C ASP A 109 3.73 11.03 -4.51
N LYS A 110 4.33 9.95 -4.01
CA LYS A 110 5.41 9.25 -4.71
C LYS A 110 4.92 8.51 -5.95
N LEU A 111 3.72 7.92 -5.88
CA LEU A 111 3.11 7.19 -6.97
C LEU A 111 2.81 8.10 -8.16
N LEU A 112 2.31 9.31 -7.88
CA LEU A 112 1.93 10.29 -8.90
C LEU A 112 3.10 11.12 -9.44
N ARG A 113 4.32 10.92 -8.95
CA ARG A 113 5.47 11.66 -9.44
C ARG A 113 5.74 11.40 -10.92
N GLY A 114 5.66 12.44 -11.74
CA GLY A 114 5.82 12.37 -13.19
C GLY A 114 4.55 11.95 -13.93
N VAL A 115 3.42 11.86 -13.25
CA VAL A 115 2.10 11.62 -13.86
C VAL A 115 1.51 12.97 -14.31
N SER A 116 1.08 13.03 -15.57
CA SER A 116 0.34 14.18 -16.10
C SER A 116 -1.03 14.27 -15.46
N THR A 117 -1.44 15.45 -15.04
CA THR A 117 -2.79 15.70 -14.51
C THR A 117 -3.87 15.68 -15.59
N THR A 118 -3.51 15.99 -16.84
CA THR A 118 -4.44 16.07 -17.98
C THR A 118 -4.57 14.75 -18.74
N ASN A 119 -3.55 13.90 -18.68
CA ASN A 119 -3.54 12.61 -19.39
C ASN A 119 -2.95 11.53 -18.49
N ALA A 120 -3.49 11.40 -17.28
CA ALA A 120 -3.07 10.36 -16.34
C ALA A 120 -3.45 8.96 -16.87
N PRO A 121 -2.61 7.93 -16.64
CA PRO A 121 -2.90 6.56 -17.05
C PRO A 121 -4.17 6.03 -16.39
N LEU A 122 -4.90 5.15 -17.06
CA LEU A 122 -6.04 4.45 -16.50
C LEU A 122 -5.63 3.20 -15.72
N ARG A 123 -4.47 2.63 -16.03
CA ARG A 123 -3.96 1.44 -15.36
C ARG A 123 -2.88 1.80 -14.34
N ILE A 124 -2.95 1.20 -13.16
CA ILE A 124 -1.90 1.31 -12.12
C ILE A 124 -0.54 0.85 -12.68
N THR A 125 -0.55 -0.19 -13.52
CA THR A 125 0.64 -0.76 -14.15
C THR A 125 1.32 0.17 -15.18
N GLU A 126 0.67 1.24 -15.57
CA GLU A 126 1.22 2.28 -16.49
C GLU A 126 1.84 3.46 -15.74
N LEU A 127 1.70 3.51 -14.41
CA LEU A 127 2.28 4.58 -13.61
C LEU A 127 3.82 4.49 -13.60
N PRO A 128 4.54 5.61 -13.74
CA PRO A 128 6.02 5.62 -13.78
C PRO A 128 6.65 4.94 -12.56
N LYS A 129 6.07 5.13 -11.39
CA LYS A 129 6.53 4.51 -10.14
C LYS A 129 6.37 2.99 -10.19
N TRP A 130 5.21 2.49 -10.64
CA TRP A 130 4.96 1.06 -10.76
C TRP A 130 5.95 0.41 -11.74
N ILE A 131 6.12 0.99 -12.94
CA ILE A 131 7.06 0.52 -13.96
C ILE A 131 8.48 0.45 -13.40
N LYS A 132 8.91 1.50 -12.68
CA LYS A 132 10.24 1.55 -12.07
C LYS A 132 10.46 0.43 -11.06
N GLU A 133 9.47 0.14 -10.22
CA GLU A 133 9.59 -0.87 -9.17
C GLU A 133 9.58 -2.29 -9.72
N HIS A 134 8.81 -2.53 -10.78
CA HIS A 134 8.63 -3.87 -11.36
C HIS A 134 9.55 -4.16 -12.57
N ARG A 135 10.44 -3.23 -12.95
CA ARG A 135 11.31 -3.39 -14.14
C ARG A 135 12.25 -4.59 -14.10
N LYS A 136 12.53 -5.11 -12.92
CA LYS A 136 13.42 -6.27 -12.72
C LYS A 136 12.67 -7.60 -12.62
N VAL A 137 11.36 -7.57 -12.62
CA VAL A 137 10.53 -8.79 -12.61
C VAL A 137 10.60 -9.41 -14.00
N PRO A 138 11.12 -10.61 -14.17
CA PRO A 138 11.25 -11.25 -15.47
C PRO A 138 9.90 -11.63 -16.07
N ASP A 139 9.82 -11.72 -17.39
CA ASP A 139 8.55 -11.96 -18.09
C ASP A 139 7.88 -13.29 -17.75
N TRP A 140 8.64 -14.31 -17.34
CA TRP A 140 8.05 -15.59 -16.95
C TRP A 140 7.27 -15.53 -15.64
N GLU A 141 7.63 -14.63 -14.70
CA GLU A 141 6.86 -14.39 -13.48
C GLU A 141 5.46 -13.85 -13.80
N TRP A 142 5.35 -12.95 -14.79
CA TRP A 142 4.06 -12.41 -15.20
C TRP A 142 3.14 -13.44 -15.85
N LYS A 143 3.72 -14.53 -16.38
CA LYS A 143 2.99 -15.64 -17.00
C LYS A 143 2.65 -16.76 -16.01
N HIS A 144 3.05 -16.64 -14.74
CA HIS A 144 2.70 -17.62 -13.74
C HIS A 144 1.17 -17.78 -13.64
N LYS A 145 0.69 -19.00 -13.44
CA LYS A 145 -0.74 -19.33 -13.42
C LYS A 145 -1.57 -18.49 -12.46
N ASP A 146 -0.97 -18.03 -11.36
CA ASP A 146 -1.64 -17.23 -10.33
C ASP A 146 -1.58 -15.71 -10.61
N VAL A 147 -0.72 -15.29 -11.56
CA VAL A 147 -0.58 -13.89 -11.98
C VAL A 147 -1.26 -13.62 -13.32
N ARG A 148 -1.14 -14.53 -14.26
CA ARG A 148 -1.68 -14.49 -15.64
C ARG A 148 -1.12 -13.37 -16.51
N THR A 149 -1.27 -12.11 -16.13
CA THR A 149 -0.79 -10.95 -16.89
C THR A 149 -0.34 -9.81 -15.95
N ARG A 150 0.38 -8.82 -16.52
CA ARG A 150 0.74 -7.59 -15.79
C ARG A 150 -0.47 -6.72 -15.42
N ALA A 151 -1.62 -6.97 -16.02
CA ALA A 151 -2.85 -6.20 -15.84
C ALA A 151 -3.83 -6.87 -14.85
N ASN A 152 -3.43 -8.01 -14.29
CA ASN A 152 -4.28 -8.77 -13.37
C ASN A 152 -4.14 -8.24 -11.93
#